data_56e031fcf8d169475c0b7694534d98a3
#
_entry.id   56e031fcf8d169475c0b7694534d98a3
#
_cell.length_a   1.000
_cell.length_b   1.000
_cell.length_c   1.000
_cell.angle_alpha   90.00
_cell.angle_beta   90.00
_cell.angle_gamma   90.00
#
_symmetry.space_group_name_H-M   'P 1'
#
loop_
_entity.id
_entity.type
_entity.pdbx_description
1 polymer ?
#
loop_
_entity_poly.entity_id
_entity_poly.type
_entity_poly.pdbx_seq_one_letter_code
_entity_poly.pdbx_strand_id
1 'polypeptide(L)'
;MVAANHLGIKTIIHEQNSIPGVSNKLLSHFVNKICVSFKESEAYFPKKKTIYTGNPRSEEILSMEKGKREDFGFNHKSKFIILVMGSLGSLTMTKKMKELIPSFKDKDYQVLVVTGKNYYDDYKDVKTPTNVKIVPFYDAKYMKDADLIITRSGASTIAEVTALLLPSIMIPSPYVTHNHQYKNAKALEDKKACKILEEKDFCKENLLSLIDDCFKKEVYNEMRKNLKEFSCPNSAETIYKEIMRLVRNEE
;
A
#
# COMPACT_ATOMS: atom_id res chain seq x y z
N MET A 1 19.41 4.10 19.73
CA MET A 1 18.49 3.33 20.60
C MET A 1 19.24 2.65 21.75
N VAL A 2 20.26 1.79 21.54
CA VAL A 2 21.00 1.13 22.64
C VAL A 2 21.66 2.15 23.57
N ALA A 3 22.39 3.14 23.02
CA ALA A 3 22.97 4.23 23.80
C ALA A 3 21.92 5.06 24.58
N ALA A 4 20.77 5.32 23.96
CA ALA A 4 19.67 6.04 24.63
C ALA A 4 19.15 5.24 25.84
N ASN A 5 18.97 3.92 25.67
CA ASN A 5 18.56 3.05 26.78
C ASN A 5 19.57 3.06 27.94
N HIS A 6 20.88 3.04 27.63
CA HIS A 6 21.96 3.11 28.62
C HIS A 6 21.94 4.44 29.42
N LEU A 7 21.54 5.52 28.76
CA LEU A 7 21.39 6.86 29.36
C LEU A 7 20.03 7.07 30.06
N GLY A 8 19.20 6.03 30.18
CA GLY A 8 17.86 6.14 30.77
C GLY A 8 16.83 6.88 29.94
N ILE A 9 17.15 7.21 28.67
CA ILE A 9 16.24 7.91 27.78
C ILE A 9 15.17 6.93 27.27
N LYS A 10 13.91 7.28 27.42
CA LYS A 10 12.78 6.48 26.93
C LYS A 10 12.80 6.36 25.42
N THR A 11 12.52 5.17 24.93
CA THR A 11 12.64 4.84 23.51
C THR A 11 11.42 4.08 23.00
N ILE A 12 11.05 4.37 21.76
CA ILE A 12 9.98 3.70 21.03
C ILE A 12 10.47 3.33 19.62
N ILE A 13 10.08 2.18 19.12
CA ILE A 13 10.27 1.79 17.71
C ILE A 13 8.93 1.50 17.06
N HIS A 14 8.88 1.63 15.75
CA HIS A 14 7.72 1.31 14.95
C HIS A 14 8.11 0.29 13.86
N GLU A 15 7.46 -0.88 13.87
CA GLU A 15 7.60 -1.88 12.80
C GLU A 15 6.45 -1.73 11.82
N GLN A 16 6.80 -1.48 10.56
CA GLN A 16 5.83 -1.20 9.51
C GLN A 16 5.38 -2.44 8.73
N ASN A 17 6.16 -3.52 8.76
CA ASN A 17 5.91 -4.71 7.97
C ASN A 17 5.26 -5.82 8.80
N SER A 18 4.60 -6.76 8.10
CA SER A 18 3.99 -7.95 8.73
C SER A 18 5.02 -8.89 9.37
N ILE A 19 6.26 -8.88 8.86
CA ILE A 19 7.40 -9.58 9.45
C ILE A 19 8.48 -8.56 9.78
N PRO A 20 8.95 -8.53 11.04
CA PRO A 20 9.91 -7.53 11.48
C PRO A 20 11.28 -7.65 10.82
N GLY A 21 11.87 -6.49 10.55
CA GLY A 21 13.28 -6.40 10.18
C GLY A 21 14.21 -6.80 11.32
N VAL A 22 15.44 -7.24 10.96
CA VAL A 22 16.47 -7.68 11.92
C VAL A 22 16.77 -6.60 12.96
N SER A 23 16.86 -5.34 12.53
CA SER A 23 17.15 -4.21 13.42
C SER A 23 16.07 -4.05 14.49
N ASN A 24 14.78 -4.09 14.12
CA ASN A 24 13.69 -3.95 15.07
C ASN A 24 13.60 -5.15 16.02
N LYS A 25 13.90 -6.37 15.54
CA LYS A 25 14.00 -7.56 16.41
C LYS A 25 15.09 -7.38 17.47
N LEU A 26 16.29 -6.93 17.07
CA LEU A 26 17.38 -6.67 18.01
C LEU A 26 17.01 -5.55 19.00
N LEU A 27 16.51 -4.44 18.51
CA LEU A 27 16.15 -3.27 19.33
C LEU A 27 14.99 -3.52 20.29
N SER A 28 14.13 -4.50 20.00
CA SER A 28 12.99 -4.85 20.86
C SER A 28 13.39 -5.20 22.30
N HIS A 29 14.61 -5.71 22.51
CA HIS A 29 15.11 -6.00 23.84
C HIS A 29 15.42 -4.75 24.67
N PHE A 30 15.78 -3.65 24.02
CA PHE A 30 16.31 -2.44 24.63
C PHE A 30 15.28 -1.30 24.74
N VAL A 31 14.23 -1.31 23.92
CA VAL A 31 13.26 -0.22 23.88
C VAL A 31 12.15 -0.37 24.92
N ASN A 32 11.53 0.74 25.28
CA ASN A 32 10.40 0.78 26.20
C ASN A 32 9.08 0.37 25.55
N LYS A 33 8.83 0.79 24.32
CA LYS A 33 7.60 0.47 23.58
C LYS A 33 7.91 0.11 22.13
N ILE A 34 7.03 -0.72 21.57
CA ILE A 34 7.08 -1.21 20.19
C ILE A 34 5.70 -1.02 19.58
N CYS A 35 5.60 -0.15 18.58
CA CYS A 35 4.41 0.01 17.79
C CYS A 35 4.50 -0.88 16.54
N VAL A 36 3.39 -1.51 16.15
CA VAL A 36 3.35 -2.36 14.96
C VAL A 36 2.19 -1.98 14.04
N SER A 37 2.43 -2.08 12.73
CA SER A 37 1.42 -1.78 11.71
C SER A 37 0.55 -2.98 11.35
N PHE A 38 1.01 -4.20 11.63
CA PHE A 38 0.28 -5.44 11.38
C PHE A 38 0.12 -6.22 12.69
N LYS A 39 -1.07 -6.76 12.93
CA LYS A 39 -1.33 -7.60 14.13
C LYS A 39 -0.44 -8.84 14.17
N GLU A 40 -0.14 -9.40 13.00
CA GLU A 40 0.74 -10.57 12.86
C GLU A 40 2.14 -10.29 13.39
N SER A 41 2.58 -9.04 13.35
CA SER A 41 3.90 -8.64 13.86
C SER A 41 4.00 -8.73 15.37
N GLU A 42 2.90 -8.65 16.11
CA GLU A 42 2.90 -8.75 17.58
C GLU A 42 3.51 -10.06 18.08
N ALA A 43 3.34 -11.15 17.32
CA ALA A 43 3.88 -12.48 17.67
C ALA A 43 5.41 -12.52 17.75
N TYR A 44 6.11 -11.58 17.13
CA TYR A 44 7.57 -11.52 17.08
C TYR A 44 8.19 -10.67 18.19
N PHE A 45 7.38 -10.02 19.01
CA PHE A 45 7.83 -9.05 20.00
C PHE A 45 7.31 -9.35 21.41
N PRO A 46 7.97 -8.84 22.49
CA PRO A 46 7.50 -9.00 23.85
C PRO A 46 6.12 -8.34 24.05
N LYS A 47 5.09 -9.12 24.39
CA LYS A 47 3.70 -8.66 24.53
C LYS A 47 3.53 -7.42 25.42
N LYS A 48 4.27 -7.34 26.56
CA LYS A 48 4.17 -6.21 27.51
C LYS A 48 4.59 -4.86 26.92
N LYS A 49 5.42 -4.86 25.87
CA LYS A 49 5.95 -3.65 25.24
C LYS A 49 5.28 -3.34 23.91
N THR A 50 4.55 -4.28 23.33
CA THR A 50 4.04 -4.22 21.95
C THR A 50 2.60 -3.76 21.94
N ILE A 51 2.31 -2.84 21.04
CA ILE A 51 0.97 -2.33 20.78
C ILE A 51 0.71 -2.23 19.27
N TYR A 52 -0.46 -2.69 18.85
CA TYR A 52 -0.94 -2.51 17.50
C TYR A 52 -1.45 -1.07 17.32
N THR A 53 -0.75 -0.28 16.52
CA THR A 53 -1.07 1.13 16.27
C THR A 53 -1.51 1.40 14.84
N GLY A 54 -1.22 0.48 13.91
CA GLY A 54 -1.27 0.79 12.50
C GLY A 54 -0.10 1.66 12.05
N ASN A 55 -0.20 2.21 10.85
CA ASN A 55 0.80 3.10 10.26
C ASN A 55 0.26 4.52 10.16
N PRO A 56 1.00 5.56 10.61
CA PRO A 56 0.56 6.96 10.54
C PRO A 56 0.10 7.44 9.17
N ARG A 57 0.57 6.80 8.11
CA ARG A 57 0.14 7.09 6.74
C ARG A 57 -1.36 6.91 6.52
N SER A 58 -2.01 6.05 7.33
CA SER A 58 -3.47 5.87 7.31
C SER A 58 -4.22 7.15 7.67
N GLU A 59 -3.77 7.85 8.70
CA GLU A 59 -4.39 9.09 9.15
C GLU A 59 -4.12 10.24 8.18
N GLU A 60 -2.90 10.30 7.65
CA GLU A 60 -2.51 11.30 6.66
C GLU A 60 -3.39 11.21 5.40
N ILE A 61 -3.55 10.01 4.80
CA ILE A 61 -4.39 9.86 3.59
C ILE A 61 -5.87 10.21 3.87
N LEU A 62 -6.38 9.88 5.05
CA LEU A 62 -7.76 10.22 5.42
C LEU A 62 -8.00 11.72 5.56
N SER A 63 -7.00 12.49 6.02
CA SER A 63 -7.08 13.94 6.18
C SER A 63 -6.95 14.73 4.88
N MET A 64 -6.39 14.13 3.81
CA MET A 64 -6.25 14.79 2.52
C MET A 64 -7.61 15.13 1.92
N GLU A 65 -7.69 16.21 1.15
CA GLU A 65 -8.83 16.46 0.26
C GLU A 65 -8.95 15.37 -0.81
N LYS A 66 -10.17 15.09 -1.25
CA LYS A 66 -10.40 14.12 -2.33
C LYS A 66 -9.95 14.70 -3.66
N GLY A 67 -9.01 14.06 -4.35
CA GLY A 67 -8.69 14.34 -5.75
C GLY A 67 -9.82 13.86 -6.67
N LYS A 68 -9.95 14.46 -7.84
CA LYS A 68 -11.01 14.16 -8.80
C LYS A 68 -10.43 13.51 -10.06
N ARG A 69 -11.05 12.43 -10.52
CA ARG A 69 -10.67 11.75 -11.77
C ARG A 69 -10.78 12.65 -13.00
N GLU A 70 -11.62 13.69 -12.94
CA GLU A 70 -11.78 14.70 -13.98
C GLU A 70 -10.51 15.51 -14.24
N ASP A 71 -9.61 15.63 -13.26
CA ASP A 71 -8.31 16.29 -13.44
C ASP A 71 -7.46 15.60 -14.51
N PHE A 72 -7.77 14.31 -14.79
CA PHE A 72 -7.13 13.50 -15.84
C PHE A 72 -7.99 13.41 -17.11
N GLY A 73 -9.12 14.10 -17.17
CA GLY A 73 -10.09 14.04 -18.28
C GLY A 73 -11.01 12.81 -18.24
N PHE A 74 -11.10 12.14 -17.09
CA PHE A 74 -11.98 10.99 -16.88
C PHE A 74 -13.38 11.44 -16.41
N ASN A 75 -14.33 10.49 -16.35
CA ASN A 75 -15.71 10.73 -15.94
C ASN A 75 -16.21 9.67 -14.95
N HIS A 76 -17.35 9.91 -14.31
CA HIS A 76 -17.93 9.00 -13.32
C HIS A 76 -18.83 7.88 -13.89
N LYS A 77 -18.94 7.76 -15.22
CA LYS A 77 -19.74 6.70 -15.85
C LYS A 77 -19.04 5.34 -15.83
N SER A 78 -17.71 5.35 -15.77
CA SER A 78 -16.88 4.15 -15.79
C SER A 78 -16.08 4.03 -14.49
N LYS A 79 -15.68 2.81 -14.15
CA LYS A 79 -14.77 2.54 -13.03
C LYS A 79 -13.41 3.22 -13.24
N PHE A 80 -12.78 3.64 -12.15
CA PHE A 80 -11.47 4.29 -12.19
C PHE A 80 -10.41 3.43 -11.51
N ILE A 81 -9.39 3.07 -12.27
CA ILE A 81 -8.24 2.25 -11.84
C ILE A 81 -6.99 3.12 -11.78
N ILE A 82 -6.23 3.03 -10.69
CA ILE A 82 -4.88 3.55 -10.61
C ILE A 82 -3.90 2.37 -10.72
N LEU A 83 -2.94 2.46 -11.67
CA LEU A 83 -1.89 1.46 -11.86
C LEU A 83 -0.53 2.12 -11.63
N VAL A 84 0.16 1.73 -10.55
CA VAL A 84 1.41 2.36 -10.10
C VAL A 84 2.41 1.33 -9.56
N MET A 85 3.65 1.34 -10.07
CA MET A 85 4.71 0.39 -9.68
C MET A 85 5.77 1.01 -8.76
N GLY A 86 5.33 1.90 -7.86
CA GLY A 86 6.18 2.65 -6.93
C GLY A 86 6.51 4.05 -7.44
N SER A 87 6.94 4.94 -6.54
CA SER A 87 7.17 6.37 -6.81
C SER A 87 8.33 6.64 -7.78
N LEU A 88 9.33 5.78 -7.78
CA LEU A 88 10.48 5.88 -8.70
C LEU A 88 10.27 5.08 -9.99
N GLY A 89 9.21 4.26 -10.06
CA GLY A 89 8.98 3.31 -11.14
C GLY A 89 9.78 2.02 -10.97
N SER A 90 9.70 1.15 -11.99
CA SER A 90 10.38 -0.16 -12.00
C SER A 90 10.80 -0.49 -13.43
N LEU A 91 12.11 -0.66 -13.64
CA LEU A 91 12.65 -0.99 -14.96
C LEU A 91 12.04 -2.28 -15.54
N THR A 92 11.94 -3.32 -14.70
CA THR A 92 11.39 -4.61 -15.12
C THR A 92 9.91 -4.52 -15.50
N MET A 93 9.16 -3.66 -14.78
CA MET A 93 7.73 -3.48 -15.05
C MET A 93 7.47 -2.51 -16.20
N THR A 94 8.38 -1.57 -16.49
CA THR A 94 8.20 -0.59 -17.57
C THR A 94 7.90 -1.26 -18.91
N LYS A 95 8.70 -2.27 -19.30
CA LYS A 95 8.48 -3.01 -20.55
C LYS A 95 7.12 -3.72 -20.55
N LYS A 96 6.80 -4.46 -19.50
CA LYS A 96 5.55 -5.20 -19.36
C LYS A 96 4.33 -4.26 -19.37
N MET A 97 4.42 -3.10 -18.72
CA MET A 97 3.36 -2.10 -18.72
C MET A 97 3.14 -1.45 -20.09
N LYS A 98 4.21 -1.18 -20.84
CA LYS A 98 4.10 -0.65 -22.23
C LYS A 98 3.31 -1.61 -23.12
N GLU A 99 3.58 -2.91 -23.00
CA GLU A 99 2.87 -3.97 -23.75
C GLU A 99 1.40 -4.12 -23.30
N LEU A 100 1.11 -3.85 -22.03
CA LEU A 100 -0.21 -3.93 -21.44
C LEU A 100 -1.15 -2.79 -21.85
N ILE A 101 -0.64 -1.54 -21.89
CA ILE A 101 -1.48 -0.32 -22.06
C ILE A 101 -2.43 -0.41 -23.25
N PRO A 102 -2.04 -0.85 -24.45
CA PRO A 102 -2.96 -0.97 -25.59
C PRO A 102 -4.14 -1.92 -25.34
N SER A 103 -4.00 -2.89 -24.44
CA SER A 103 -5.04 -3.86 -24.15
C SER A 103 -6.19 -3.33 -23.28
N PHE A 104 -6.06 -2.12 -22.74
CA PHE A 104 -7.16 -1.43 -22.08
C PHE A 104 -8.14 -0.79 -23.05
N LYS A 105 -7.84 -0.77 -24.37
CA LYS A 105 -8.76 -0.30 -25.39
C LYS A 105 -10.10 -1.03 -25.28
N ASP A 106 -11.18 -0.28 -25.43
CA ASP A 106 -12.57 -0.78 -25.44
C ASP A 106 -13.01 -1.45 -24.11
N LYS A 107 -12.26 -1.28 -23.02
CA LYS A 107 -12.70 -1.65 -21.68
C LYS A 107 -13.62 -0.58 -21.10
N ASP A 108 -14.57 -1.00 -20.27
CA ASP A 108 -15.57 -0.15 -19.62
C ASP A 108 -15.06 0.58 -18.37
N TYR A 109 -13.74 0.61 -18.17
CA TYR A 109 -13.06 1.33 -17.10
C TYR A 109 -11.97 2.27 -17.63
N GLN A 110 -11.59 3.22 -16.81
CA GLN A 110 -10.58 4.24 -17.08
C GLN A 110 -9.33 3.96 -16.24
N VAL A 111 -8.15 4.13 -16.81
CA VAL A 111 -6.89 3.74 -16.14
C VAL A 111 -5.91 4.91 -16.09
N LEU A 112 -5.51 5.30 -14.89
CA LEU A 112 -4.39 6.19 -14.65
C LEU A 112 -3.13 5.35 -14.48
N VAL A 113 -2.21 5.41 -15.43
CA VAL A 113 -0.92 4.72 -15.38
C VAL A 113 0.13 5.67 -14.84
N VAL A 114 0.72 5.34 -13.70
CA VAL A 114 1.78 6.12 -13.04
C VAL A 114 3.11 5.40 -13.24
N THR A 115 3.98 6.01 -14.04
CA THR A 115 5.22 5.37 -14.51
C THR A 115 6.39 5.51 -13.54
N GLY A 116 6.34 6.52 -12.64
CA GLY A 116 7.50 7.04 -11.93
C GLY A 116 8.28 8.04 -12.81
N LYS A 117 8.90 9.02 -12.16
CA LYS A 117 9.62 10.11 -12.86
C LYS A 117 10.75 9.61 -13.75
N ASN A 118 11.43 8.53 -13.34
CA ASN A 118 12.62 8.03 -14.03
C ASN A 118 12.31 7.33 -15.37
N TYR A 119 11.08 6.88 -15.57
CA TYR A 119 10.70 6.06 -16.73
C TYR A 119 9.57 6.66 -17.57
N TYR A 120 9.12 7.87 -17.26
CA TYR A 120 8.02 8.51 -17.98
C TYR A 120 8.29 8.69 -19.48
N ASP A 121 9.52 9.08 -19.80
CA ASP A 121 9.95 9.29 -21.19
C ASP A 121 9.91 8.01 -22.03
N ASP A 122 10.05 6.86 -21.41
CA ASP A 122 9.99 5.55 -22.08
C ASP A 122 8.60 5.25 -22.66
N TYR A 123 7.57 5.98 -22.25
CA TYR A 123 6.18 5.75 -22.67
C TYR A 123 5.71 6.67 -23.80
N LYS A 124 6.56 7.56 -24.32
CA LYS A 124 6.20 8.54 -25.37
C LYS A 124 5.63 7.90 -26.64
N ASP A 125 6.14 6.74 -27.03
CA ASP A 125 5.75 6.03 -28.25
C ASP A 125 4.60 5.03 -28.04
N VAL A 126 4.06 4.94 -26.83
CA VAL A 126 2.99 3.99 -26.53
C VAL A 126 1.66 4.50 -27.09
N LYS A 127 1.01 3.70 -27.93
CA LYS A 127 -0.36 3.99 -28.39
C LYS A 127 -1.32 3.89 -27.19
N THR A 128 -1.72 5.06 -26.68
CA THR A 128 -2.53 5.18 -25.48
C THR A 128 -4.01 5.26 -25.88
N PRO A 129 -4.87 4.31 -25.43
CA PRO A 129 -6.31 4.39 -25.61
C PRO A 129 -6.92 5.60 -24.94
N THR A 130 -8.09 6.06 -25.41
CA THR A 130 -8.78 7.25 -24.88
C THR A 130 -9.18 7.14 -23.41
N ASN A 131 -9.41 5.93 -22.93
CA ASN A 131 -9.72 5.61 -21.54
C ASN A 131 -8.48 5.40 -20.66
N VAL A 132 -7.26 5.70 -21.17
CA VAL A 132 -6.00 5.60 -20.43
C VAL A 132 -5.31 6.95 -20.38
N LYS A 133 -4.75 7.31 -19.22
CA LYS A 133 -3.87 8.46 -19.05
C LYS A 133 -2.55 8.00 -18.43
N ILE A 134 -1.44 8.48 -18.98
CA ILE A 134 -0.10 8.17 -18.47
C ILE A 134 0.47 9.43 -17.83
N VAL A 135 0.96 9.31 -16.58
CA VAL A 135 1.57 10.42 -15.84
C VAL A 135 2.85 9.96 -15.15
N PRO A 136 3.83 10.86 -14.95
CA PRO A 136 5.08 10.51 -14.25
C PRO A 136 4.87 10.34 -12.73
N PHE A 137 3.87 11.02 -12.18
CA PHE A 137 3.59 11.08 -10.75
C PHE A 137 2.11 11.41 -10.53
N TYR A 138 1.58 11.00 -9.39
CA TYR A 138 0.25 11.38 -8.91
C TYR A 138 0.30 11.68 -7.42
N ASP A 139 -0.62 12.50 -6.95
CA ASP A 139 -0.84 12.73 -5.53
C ASP A 139 -1.75 11.62 -4.97
N ALA A 140 -1.41 11.11 -3.78
CA ALA A 140 -2.19 10.03 -3.15
C ALA A 140 -3.67 10.39 -2.91
N LYS A 141 -4.03 11.67 -2.86
CA LYS A 141 -5.42 12.15 -2.75
C LYS A 141 -6.35 11.56 -3.81
N TYR A 142 -5.82 11.20 -5.00
CA TYR A 142 -6.60 10.59 -6.08
C TYR A 142 -7.02 9.15 -5.78
N MET A 143 -6.35 8.46 -4.85
CA MET A 143 -6.77 7.14 -4.38
C MET A 143 -8.17 7.18 -3.75
N LYS A 144 -8.58 8.33 -3.20
CA LYS A 144 -9.93 8.52 -2.62
C LYS A 144 -11.05 8.45 -3.66
N ASP A 145 -10.74 8.62 -4.94
CA ASP A 145 -11.70 8.55 -6.05
C ASP A 145 -11.57 7.26 -6.86
N ALA A 146 -10.55 6.45 -6.61
CA ALA A 146 -10.32 5.20 -7.32
C ALA A 146 -11.30 4.10 -6.87
N ASP A 147 -11.67 3.24 -7.83
CA ASP A 147 -12.44 2.04 -7.56
C ASP A 147 -11.53 0.82 -7.33
N LEU A 148 -10.32 0.81 -7.91
CA LEU A 148 -9.32 -0.24 -7.78
C LEU A 148 -7.93 0.37 -7.88
N ILE A 149 -6.99 -0.16 -7.12
CA ILE A 149 -5.57 0.17 -7.29
C ILE A 149 -4.74 -1.08 -7.58
N ILE A 150 -3.82 -0.97 -8.55
CA ILE A 150 -2.85 -2.00 -8.90
C ILE A 150 -1.48 -1.44 -8.55
N THR A 151 -0.82 -2.02 -7.54
CA THR A 151 0.35 -1.37 -6.94
C THR A 151 1.32 -2.36 -6.28
N ARG A 152 2.50 -1.86 -5.89
CA ARG A 152 3.41 -2.56 -5.00
C ARG A 152 2.83 -2.64 -3.57
N SER A 153 3.28 -3.63 -2.79
CA SER A 153 2.82 -3.91 -1.43
C SER A 153 3.77 -3.40 -0.34
N GLY A 154 4.27 -2.17 -0.53
CA GLY A 154 5.00 -1.47 0.52
C GLY A 154 4.09 -1.12 1.70
N ALA A 155 4.64 -1.09 2.91
CA ALA A 155 3.88 -0.88 4.13
C ALA A 155 3.06 0.43 4.13
N SER A 156 3.62 1.53 3.60
CA SER A 156 2.91 2.81 3.49
C SER A 156 1.72 2.72 2.52
N THR A 157 1.92 2.09 1.36
CA THR A 157 0.84 1.91 0.37
C THR A 157 -0.27 1.01 0.92
N ILE A 158 0.08 -0.05 1.65
CA ILE A 158 -0.93 -0.90 2.30
C ILE A 158 -1.74 -0.10 3.33
N ALA A 159 -1.06 0.75 4.12
CA ALA A 159 -1.75 1.62 5.07
C ALA A 159 -2.76 2.58 4.39
N GLU A 160 -2.38 3.16 3.25
CA GLU A 160 -3.27 4.01 2.44
C GLU A 160 -4.48 3.21 1.90
N VAL A 161 -4.21 2.05 1.32
CA VAL A 161 -5.22 1.15 0.74
C VAL A 161 -6.21 0.68 1.80
N THR A 162 -5.72 0.25 2.97
CA THR A 162 -6.57 -0.24 4.06
C THR A 162 -7.38 0.87 4.71
N ALA A 163 -6.79 2.07 4.88
CA ALA A 163 -7.50 3.23 5.42
C ALA A 163 -8.68 3.66 4.51
N LEU A 164 -8.48 3.61 3.20
CA LEU A 164 -9.50 3.97 2.21
C LEU A 164 -10.49 2.84 1.90
N LEU A 165 -10.26 1.64 2.44
CA LEU A 165 -11.00 0.42 2.08
C LEU A 165 -11.02 0.22 0.55
N LEU A 166 -9.89 0.50 -0.11
CA LEU A 166 -9.76 0.49 -1.57
C LEU A 166 -9.37 -0.92 -2.05
N PRO A 167 -10.21 -1.61 -2.83
CA PRO A 167 -9.85 -2.88 -3.44
C PRO A 167 -8.53 -2.79 -4.22
N SER A 168 -7.71 -3.83 -4.13
CA SER A 168 -6.37 -3.77 -4.71
C SER A 168 -5.88 -5.10 -5.28
N ILE A 169 -5.09 -4.97 -6.35
CA ILE A 169 -4.22 -6.03 -6.86
C ILE A 169 -2.78 -5.64 -6.48
N MET A 170 -2.19 -6.42 -5.60
CA MET A 170 -0.84 -6.19 -5.11
C MET A 170 0.16 -6.92 -6.00
N ILE A 171 1.19 -6.21 -6.47
CA ILE A 171 2.30 -6.75 -7.27
C ILE A 171 3.58 -6.59 -6.44
N PRO A 172 3.89 -7.56 -5.55
CA PRO A 172 5.07 -7.48 -4.69
C PRO A 172 6.36 -7.39 -5.51
N SER A 173 7.27 -6.51 -5.10
CA SER A 173 8.61 -6.48 -5.68
C SER A 173 9.42 -7.68 -5.17
N PRO A 174 10.02 -8.49 -6.06
CA PRO A 174 10.90 -9.59 -5.63
C PRO A 174 12.29 -9.13 -5.18
N TYR A 175 12.62 -7.85 -5.42
CA TYR A 175 13.97 -7.29 -5.18
C TYR A 175 14.14 -6.69 -3.78
N VAL A 176 13.14 -6.80 -2.92
CA VAL A 176 13.20 -6.24 -1.55
C VAL A 176 13.70 -7.27 -0.54
N THR A 177 14.43 -6.78 0.48
CA THR A 177 15.01 -7.61 1.53
C THR A 177 13.96 -8.51 2.20
N HIS A 178 14.31 -9.79 2.38
CA HIS A 178 13.45 -10.80 3.04
C HIS A 178 12.05 -10.97 2.43
N ASN A 179 11.83 -10.54 1.17
CA ASN A 179 10.55 -10.63 0.46
C ASN A 179 9.38 -10.02 1.26
N HIS A 180 9.66 -8.92 2.00
CA HIS A 180 8.67 -8.34 2.91
C HIS A 180 7.42 -7.83 2.19
N GLN A 181 7.54 -7.36 0.93
CA GLN A 181 6.35 -6.94 0.18
C GLN A 181 5.39 -8.10 -0.07
N TYR A 182 5.90 -9.28 -0.46
CA TYR A 182 5.06 -10.45 -0.64
C TYR A 182 4.36 -10.85 0.67
N LYS A 183 5.09 -10.85 1.77
CA LYS A 183 4.55 -11.20 3.09
C LYS A 183 3.50 -10.20 3.58
N ASN A 184 3.72 -8.92 3.32
CA ASN A 184 2.71 -7.88 3.60
C ASN A 184 1.44 -8.10 2.79
N ALA A 185 1.56 -8.34 1.47
CA ALA A 185 0.41 -8.62 0.61
C ALA A 185 -0.30 -9.91 1.02
N LYS A 186 0.47 -10.95 1.39
CA LYS A 186 -0.06 -12.26 1.80
C LYS A 186 -0.92 -12.18 3.06
N ALA A 187 -0.53 -11.34 4.02
CA ALA A 187 -1.35 -11.09 5.22
C ALA A 187 -2.76 -10.56 4.87
N LEU A 188 -2.87 -9.72 3.83
CA LEU A 188 -4.15 -9.24 3.34
C LEU A 188 -4.88 -10.29 2.49
N GLU A 189 -4.16 -11.00 1.61
CA GLU A 189 -4.76 -12.01 0.72
C GLU A 189 -5.36 -13.17 1.50
N ASP A 190 -4.70 -13.65 2.55
CA ASP A 190 -5.20 -14.73 3.43
C ASP A 190 -6.53 -14.36 4.08
N LYS A 191 -6.84 -13.08 4.19
CA LYS A 191 -8.12 -12.53 4.64
C LYS A 191 -9.02 -12.10 3.48
N LYS A 192 -8.67 -12.40 2.23
CA LYS A 192 -9.38 -11.96 1.02
C LYS A 192 -9.58 -10.43 0.97
N ALA A 193 -8.63 -9.67 1.52
CA ALA A 193 -8.64 -8.21 1.51
C ALA A 193 -7.92 -7.60 0.30
N CYS A 194 -7.18 -8.40 -0.46
CA CYS A 194 -6.58 -8.03 -1.74
C CYS A 194 -6.43 -9.26 -2.64
N LYS A 195 -6.01 -9.04 -3.89
CA LYS A 195 -5.47 -10.08 -4.78
C LYS A 195 -3.97 -9.88 -4.94
N ILE A 196 -3.22 -10.96 -5.13
CA ILE A 196 -1.80 -10.91 -5.44
C ILE A 196 -1.58 -11.35 -6.89
N LEU A 197 -0.71 -10.62 -7.60
CA LEU A 197 -0.14 -11.01 -8.88
C LEU A 197 1.38 -10.88 -8.78
N GLU A 198 2.11 -11.98 -8.69
CA GLU A 198 3.56 -11.92 -8.64
C GLU A 198 4.15 -11.37 -9.94
N GLU A 199 5.27 -10.67 -9.86
CA GLU A 199 5.90 -10.04 -11.03
C GLU A 199 6.29 -11.05 -12.13
N LYS A 200 6.61 -12.30 -11.74
CA LYS A 200 6.90 -13.38 -12.68
C LYS A 200 5.69 -13.78 -13.53
N ASP A 201 4.49 -13.70 -12.93
CA ASP A 201 3.21 -14.11 -13.56
C ASP A 201 2.49 -12.89 -14.19
N PHE A 202 3.11 -11.69 -14.13
CA PHE A 202 2.53 -10.49 -14.72
C PHE A 202 2.54 -10.57 -16.25
N CYS A 203 1.38 -10.76 -16.79
CA CYS A 203 1.09 -10.66 -18.22
C CYS A 203 -0.30 -10.02 -18.40
N LYS A 204 -0.62 -9.68 -19.64
CA LYS A 204 -1.88 -9.05 -20.03
C LYS A 204 -3.08 -9.86 -19.59
N GLU A 205 -3.08 -11.16 -19.90
CA GLU A 205 -4.19 -12.07 -19.66
C GLU A 205 -4.48 -12.20 -18.16
N ASN A 206 -3.45 -12.43 -17.35
CA ASN A 206 -3.57 -12.57 -15.90
C ASN A 206 -4.08 -11.30 -15.25
N LEU A 207 -3.53 -10.13 -15.62
CA LEU A 207 -3.96 -8.89 -15.01
C LEU A 207 -5.39 -8.51 -15.37
N LEU A 208 -5.78 -8.62 -16.67
CA LEU A 208 -7.15 -8.31 -17.09
C LEU A 208 -8.16 -9.24 -16.41
N SER A 209 -7.85 -10.54 -16.32
CA SER A 209 -8.69 -11.50 -15.60
C SER A 209 -8.88 -11.14 -14.14
N LEU A 210 -7.80 -10.69 -13.45
CA LEU A 210 -7.89 -10.26 -12.04
C LEU A 210 -8.68 -8.95 -11.87
N ILE A 211 -8.56 -8.00 -12.81
CA ILE A 211 -9.37 -6.78 -12.80
C ILE A 211 -10.85 -7.14 -12.93
N ASP A 212 -11.18 -7.98 -13.91
CA ASP A 212 -12.56 -8.41 -14.14
C ASP A 212 -13.12 -9.17 -12.91
N ASP A 213 -12.29 -10.01 -12.24
CA ASP A 213 -12.67 -10.68 -10.99
C ASP A 213 -12.89 -9.68 -9.83
N CYS A 214 -12.00 -8.72 -9.67
CA CYS A 214 -12.14 -7.69 -8.63
C CYS A 214 -13.41 -6.85 -8.78
N PHE A 215 -13.91 -6.65 -9.99
CA PHE A 215 -15.14 -5.86 -10.22
C PHE A 215 -16.43 -6.69 -10.12
N LYS A 216 -16.36 -8.01 -9.96
CA LYS A 216 -17.53 -8.79 -9.56
C LYS A 216 -18.05 -8.28 -8.22
N LYS A 217 -19.33 -8.01 -8.13
CA LYS A 217 -19.97 -7.37 -6.97
C LYS A 217 -19.65 -8.07 -5.64
N GLU A 218 -19.65 -9.39 -5.65
CA GLU A 218 -19.38 -10.22 -4.47
C GLU A 218 -17.93 -10.05 -4.02
N VAL A 219 -16.97 -10.16 -4.94
CA VAL A 219 -15.53 -10.04 -4.68
C VAL A 219 -15.19 -8.63 -4.22
N TYR A 220 -15.71 -7.61 -4.90
CA TYR A 220 -15.51 -6.22 -4.57
C TYR A 220 -15.97 -5.89 -3.15
N ASN A 221 -17.19 -6.33 -2.80
CA ASN A 221 -17.77 -6.08 -1.48
C ASN A 221 -17.06 -6.90 -0.38
N GLU A 222 -16.65 -8.14 -0.66
CA GLU A 222 -15.87 -8.98 0.27
C GLU A 222 -14.54 -8.32 0.59
N MET A 223 -13.79 -7.87 -0.43
CA MET A 223 -12.52 -7.16 -0.21
C MET A 223 -12.71 -5.93 0.67
N ARG A 224 -13.67 -5.06 0.36
CA ARG A 224 -13.96 -3.86 1.15
C ARG A 224 -14.33 -4.15 2.58
N LYS A 225 -15.11 -5.21 2.81
CA LYS A 225 -15.47 -5.66 4.16
C LYS A 225 -14.23 -6.10 4.93
N ASN A 226 -13.38 -6.91 4.31
CA ASN A 226 -12.23 -7.52 4.97
C ASN A 226 -11.09 -6.50 5.20
N LEU A 227 -10.95 -5.48 4.34
CA LEU A 227 -10.01 -4.37 4.54
C LEU A 227 -10.24 -3.62 5.86
N LYS A 228 -11.47 -3.64 6.42
CA LYS A 228 -11.77 -3.01 7.71
C LYS A 228 -10.95 -3.60 8.87
N GLU A 229 -10.56 -4.87 8.79
CA GLU A 229 -9.74 -5.52 9.83
C GLU A 229 -8.33 -4.94 9.92
N PHE A 230 -7.84 -4.36 8.83
CA PHE A 230 -6.51 -3.75 8.71
C PHE A 230 -6.52 -2.22 8.82
N SER A 231 -7.69 -1.62 8.86
CA SER A 231 -7.82 -0.15 8.89
C SER A 231 -7.55 0.39 10.30
N CYS A 232 -6.60 1.32 10.39
CA CYS A 232 -6.23 2.02 11.63
C CYS A 232 -6.29 3.53 11.39
N PRO A 233 -7.47 4.15 11.42
CA PRO A 233 -7.64 5.55 11.04
C PRO A 233 -6.99 6.55 12.01
N ASN A 234 -6.71 6.15 13.26
CA ASN A 234 -6.14 7.01 14.32
C ASN A 234 -4.71 6.57 14.68
N SER A 235 -3.93 6.11 13.71
CA SER A 235 -2.60 5.55 13.96
C SER A 235 -1.61 6.55 14.55
N ALA A 236 -1.55 7.77 14.03
CA ALA A 236 -0.65 8.81 14.50
C ALA A 236 -1.03 9.27 15.90
N GLU A 237 -2.31 9.47 16.16
CA GLU A 237 -2.83 9.81 17.49
C GLU A 237 -2.50 8.72 18.54
N THR A 238 -2.65 7.46 18.15
CA THR A 238 -2.34 6.32 19.04
C THR A 238 -0.85 6.29 19.39
N ILE A 239 0.04 6.46 18.41
CA ILE A 239 1.49 6.53 18.65
C ILE A 239 1.83 7.74 19.51
N TYR A 240 1.24 8.90 19.25
CA TYR A 240 1.43 10.10 20.05
C TYR A 240 1.06 9.88 21.53
N LYS A 241 -0.09 9.23 21.79
CA LYS A 241 -0.50 8.89 23.15
C LYS A 241 0.52 8.00 23.86
N GLU A 242 1.07 6.99 23.18
CA GLU A 242 2.12 6.14 23.76
C GLU A 242 3.42 6.89 24.02
N ILE A 243 3.82 7.84 23.15
CA ILE A 243 4.96 8.72 23.39
C ILE A 243 4.71 9.57 24.65
N MET A 244 3.53 10.18 24.78
CA MET A 244 3.20 11.03 25.93
C MET A 244 3.16 10.24 27.24
N ARG A 245 2.66 8.99 27.24
CA ARG A 245 2.73 8.10 28.41
C ARG A 245 4.17 7.85 28.83
N LEU A 246 5.06 7.55 27.88
CA LEU A 246 6.49 7.37 28.18
C LEU A 246 7.15 8.64 28.76
N VAL A 247 6.81 9.82 28.23
CA VAL A 247 7.32 11.11 28.70
C VAL A 247 6.87 11.42 30.13
N ARG A 248 5.61 11.08 30.45
CA ARG A 248 5.01 11.31 31.76
C ARG A 248 5.31 10.20 32.78
N ASN A 249 6.03 9.14 32.38
CA ASN A 249 6.24 7.91 33.16
C ASN A 249 4.92 7.27 33.64
N GLU A 250 3.87 7.35 32.84
CA GLU A 250 2.58 6.66 33.05
C GLU A 250 2.72 5.24 32.49
N GLU A 251 2.42 4.20 33.30
CA GLU A 251 2.43 2.78 32.88
C GLU A 251 1.17 2.37 32.11
#